data_30225e5fdd2268efb580815a472bc624
#
_entry.id   30225e5fdd2268efb580815a472bc624
#
_cell.length_a   1.000
_cell.length_b   1.000
_cell.length_c   1.000
_cell.angle_alpha   90.00
_cell.angle_beta   90.00
_cell.angle_gamma   90.00
#
_symmetry.space_group_name_H-M   'P 1'
#
loop_
_entity.id
_entity.type
_entity.pdbx_description
1 polymer ?
#
loop_
_entity_poly.entity_id
_entity_poly.type
_entity_poly.pdbx_seq_one_letter_code
_entity_poly.pdbx_strand_id
1 'polypeptide(L)'
;MKKHLSLLVLILLIGFNYTQACTNFLVTKGASVDGSTMITYAADAHVLYGELYYTPAMDYPSNAMVDVIEWDTKKLLGTIKQVSHTYSVVGNMNEHQVSIGETTYGGRPELSNFHSGIVDYGSLMWLALQRAKTAREAIKVIAGLFDEYGYYSSGESFSISDKNEVWIMELIGKGEGQKGALWVALLVPDGYVCAHANQARITTFNYQEKNDWFNESQTVFHAPDVVSFARAKGWYSVKDKDFSFSDVYAPVSFGGARFCEMRVWSFFKDVNSKMGKYADYASGVIKHGKNEFAKNRMPLWIKPDKKVSAQDLMKYMRDHLEGTDWDMSKDIGAGPWELPYRWRPLTWEVDSVVYCNERATATQQTGFSFVSQSRNWLPDPIGGIHWFSVDDANTTVYTPMYCGITKVPESYAVGNGDLLTFSWDAAFWVFNFVSNWTYSRYSYMIKDVRVKQQAFEKKYAELTPVIDNAAKTLYAQNPELAIEFITNYSVNTANNLVDDWRELGEFLLTKYIDGNIKKEKEGMFERTATGYPAGPDQPGYPDWWLKKVVETSNGKFEVKGAAH
;
A
#
# COMPACT_ATOMS: atom_id res chain seq x y z
N MET A 1 -48.35 -2.35 -22.70
CA MET A 1 -47.17 -1.52 -23.01
C MET A 1 -46.74 -0.67 -21.83
N LYS A 2 -46.62 -1.19 -20.59
CA LYS A 2 -46.12 -0.42 -19.41
C LYS A 2 -45.23 -1.24 -18.46
N LYS A 3 -44.65 -2.39 -18.91
CA LYS A 3 -43.79 -3.25 -18.07
C LYS A 3 -42.32 -3.36 -18.53
N HIS A 4 -41.91 -2.65 -19.56
CA HIS A 4 -40.53 -2.72 -20.09
C HIS A 4 -39.72 -1.44 -19.88
N LEU A 5 -40.23 -0.45 -19.13
CA LEU A 5 -39.54 0.83 -18.91
C LEU A 5 -38.75 0.87 -17.58
N SER A 6 -38.98 -0.10 -16.68
CA SER A 6 -38.31 -0.15 -15.37
C SER A 6 -36.98 -0.89 -15.37
N LEU A 7 -36.64 -1.59 -16.46
CA LEU A 7 -35.38 -2.36 -16.55
C LEU A 7 -34.23 -1.61 -17.20
N LEU A 8 -34.52 -0.45 -17.84
CA LEU A 8 -33.50 0.33 -18.55
C LEU A 8 -32.84 1.43 -17.67
N VAL A 9 -33.37 1.70 -16.48
CA VAL A 9 -32.84 2.73 -15.56
C VAL A 9 -31.83 2.15 -14.56
N LEU A 10 -31.75 0.82 -14.41
CA LEU A 10 -30.83 0.18 -13.45
C LEU A 10 -29.44 -0.13 -14.04
N ILE A 11 -29.23 0.07 -15.35
CA ILE A 11 -27.95 -0.22 -16.05
C ILE A 11 -27.05 1.03 -16.19
N LEU A 12 -27.53 2.22 -15.84
CA LEU A 12 -26.82 3.48 -16.03
C LEU A 12 -26.16 4.05 -14.76
N LEU A 13 -26.07 3.26 -13.67
CA LEU A 13 -25.38 3.63 -12.43
C LEU A 13 -24.20 2.68 -12.09
N ILE A 14 -23.68 1.92 -13.04
CA ILE A 14 -22.35 1.35 -12.93
C ILE A 14 -21.37 2.46 -13.37
N GLY A 15 -21.25 3.49 -12.57
CA GLY A 15 -20.09 4.35 -12.62
C GLY A 15 -18.87 3.45 -12.46
N PHE A 16 -17.89 3.59 -13.34
CA PHE A 16 -16.58 2.95 -13.23
C PHE A 16 -15.95 3.39 -11.91
N ASN A 17 -16.29 2.71 -10.82
CA ASN A 17 -15.50 2.78 -9.60
C ASN A 17 -14.19 2.09 -9.92
N TYR A 18 -13.17 2.84 -10.33
CA TYR A 18 -11.79 2.43 -10.21
C TYR A 18 -11.56 2.18 -8.72
N THR A 19 -11.72 0.95 -8.27
CA THR A 19 -11.47 0.59 -6.88
C THR A 19 -9.96 0.64 -6.67
N GLN A 20 -9.47 1.80 -6.27
CA GLN A 20 -8.18 1.92 -5.62
C GLN A 20 -8.23 1.09 -4.33
N ALA A 21 -7.21 0.34 -4.07
CA ALA A 21 -7.23 -0.58 -2.94
C ALA A 21 -5.84 -0.63 -2.30
N CYS A 22 -5.55 0.34 -1.46
CA CYS A 22 -4.28 0.55 -0.77
C CYS A 22 -4.21 -0.16 0.58
N THR A 23 -3.01 -0.39 1.13
CA THR A 23 -2.81 -1.00 2.45
C THR A 23 -1.65 -0.34 3.19
N ASN A 24 -1.88 0.03 4.46
CA ASN A 24 -0.88 0.66 5.30
C ASN A 24 -0.77 -0.04 6.65
N PHE A 25 0.48 -0.26 7.09
CA PHE A 25 0.84 -0.70 8.44
C PHE A 25 1.66 0.39 9.11
N LEU A 26 1.46 0.59 10.41
CA LEU A 26 2.10 1.63 11.21
C LEU A 26 2.74 1.01 12.44
N VAL A 27 3.99 1.34 12.70
CA VAL A 27 4.78 0.80 13.82
C VAL A 27 5.43 1.95 14.59
N THR A 28 5.13 2.05 15.88
CA THR A 28 5.74 3.05 16.76
C THR A 28 7.11 2.61 17.26
N LYS A 29 7.90 3.53 17.81
CA LYS A 29 9.26 3.27 18.31
C LYS A 29 9.34 2.10 19.28
N GLY A 30 8.43 2.06 20.26
CA GLY A 30 8.40 0.99 21.27
C GLY A 30 8.01 -0.38 20.71
N ALA A 31 7.30 -0.41 19.57
CA ALA A 31 6.94 -1.63 18.85
C ALA A 31 7.99 -2.08 17.83
N SER A 32 8.93 -1.21 17.47
CA SER A 32 10.01 -1.49 16.51
C SER A 32 11.21 -2.19 17.15
N VAL A 33 11.89 -3.04 16.39
CA VAL A 33 13.09 -3.78 16.86
C VAL A 33 14.22 -2.82 17.21
N ASP A 34 14.44 -1.79 16.41
CA ASP A 34 15.57 -0.86 16.51
C ASP A 34 15.19 0.49 17.12
N GLY A 35 13.91 0.72 17.42
CA GLY A 35 13.42 2.00 17.95
C GLY A 35 13.12 3.05 16.88
N SER A 36 13.10 2.70 15.59
CA SER A 36 12.58 3.55 14.53
C SER A 36 11.05 3.63 14.54
N THR A 37 10.48 4.66 13.96
CA THR A 37 9.08 4.66 13.53
C THR A 37 9.01 4.16 12.09
N MET A 38 7.95 3.43 11.74
CA MET A 38 7.77 2.91 10.39
C MET A 38 6.32 3.01 9.95
N ILE A 39 6.10 3.35 8.68
CA ILE A 39 4.82 3.17 8.00
C ILE A 39 5.04 2.47 6.67
N THR A 40 4.02 1.75 6.18
CA THR A 40 4.02 1.17 4.85
C THR A 40 2.93 1.77 3.98
N TYR A 41 3.06 1.60 2.69
CA TYR A 41 2.00 1.87 1.73
C TYR A 41 2.15 0.95 0.51
N ALA A 42 1.05 0.34 0.08
CA ALA A 42 0.90 -0.24 -1.25
C ALA A 42 -0.13 0.59 -2.01
N ALA A 43 0.29 1.19 -3.10
CA ALA A 43 -0.57 1.96 -4.00
C ALA A 43 -1.12 1.02 -5.08
N ASP A 44 -2.38 0.64 -4.95
CA ASP A 44 -2.99 -0.40 -5.76
C ASP A 44 -4.08 0.16 -6.68
N ALA A 45 -3.76 0.34 -7.95
CA ALA A 45 -4.72 0.73 -8.99
C ALA A 45 -4.29 0.19 -10.35
N HIS A 46 -5.25 -0.33 -11.15
CA HIS A 46 -4.97 -0.87 -12.48
C HIS A 46 -4.50 0.17 -13.50
N VAL A 47 -4.56 1.44 -13.16
CA VAL A 47 -4.11 2.56 -14.01
C VAL A 47 -2.85 3.24 -13.47
N LEU A 48 -2.26 2.71 -12.38
CA LEU A 48 -1.09 3.29 -11.74
C LEU A 48 0.19 2.65 -12.26
N TYR A 49 1.03 3.47 -12.87
CA TYR A 49 2.40 3.14 -13.23
C TYR A 49 3.34 3.46 -12.06
N GLY A 50 4.15 2.51 -11.64
CA GLY A 50 5.03 2.67 -10.47
C GLY A 50 6.27 3.49 -10.80
N GLU A 51 6.41 4.65 -10.15
CA GLU A 51 7.54 5.56 -10.29
C GLU A 51 7.96 6.09 -8.92
N LEU A 52 9.25 6.45 -8.79
CA LEU A 52 9.77 7.12 -7.60
C LEU A 52 9.82 8.63 -7.83
N TYR A 53 8.89 9.34 -7.21
CA TYR A 53 8.82 10.79 -7.29
C TYR A 53 9.99 11.43 -6.54
N TYR A 54 10.57 12.48 -7.12
CA TYR A 54 11.59 13.29 -6.49
C TYR A 54 11.31 14.77 -6.72
N THR A 55 11.31 15.54 -5.63
CA THR A 55 11.15 16.98 -5.68
C THR A 55 12.28 17.62 -4.84
N PRO A 56 13.13 18.45 -5.42
CA PRO A 56 14.20 19.13 -4.67
C PRO A 56 13.63 20.21 -3.74
N ALA A 57 14.35 20.53 -2.67
CA ALA A 57 14.09 21.71 -1.87
C ALA A 57 14.26 22.98 -2.71
N MET A 58 13.37 23.95 -2.54
CA MET A 58 13.40 25.20 -3.34
C MET A 58 12.92 26.40 -2.52
N ASP A 59 13.51 27.58 -2.83
CA ASP A 59 13.05 28.88 -2.34
C ASP A 59 12.19 29.57 -3.39
N TYR A 60 11.12 30.23 -2.95
CA TYR A 60 10.15 30.87 -3.81
C TYR A 60 9.93 32.35 -3.44
N PRO A 61 9.69 33.22 -4.43
CA PRO A 61 9.29 34.61 -4.17
C PRO A 61 7.91 34.67 -3.47
N SER A 62 7.63 35.77 -2.78
CA SER A 62 6.41 35.94 -1.96
C SER A 62 5.09 35.85 -2.71
N ASN A 63 5.10 36.02 -4.04
CA ASN A 63 3.95 35.93 -4.92
C ASN A 63 3.89 34.63 -5.74
N ALA A 64 4.73 33.64 -5.42
CA ALA A 64 4.74 32.38 -6.12
C ALA A 64 3.43 31.60 -5.92
N MET A 65 3.01 30.94 -6.98
CA MET A 65 1.83 30.09 -7.01
C MET A 65 2.25 28.68 -7.41
N VAL A 66 1.47 27.68 -7.01
CA VAL A 66 1.67 26.28 -7.39
C VAL A 66 0.37 25.69 -7.90
N ASP A 67 0.46 24.97 -9.00
CA ASP A 67 -0.65 24.23 -9.56
C ASP A 67 -0.95 22.97 -8.75
N VAL A 68 -2.22 22.74 -8.49
CA VAL A 68 -2.72 21.55 -7.81
C VAL A 68 -3.29 20.61 -8.86
N ILE A 69 -2.62 19.49 -9.04
CA ILE A 69 -2.95 18.47 -10.04
C ILE A 69 -3.58 17.28 -9.32
N GLU A 70 -4.76 16.86 -9.76
CA GLU A 70 -5.39 15.63 -9.25
C GLU A 70 -4.47 14.44 -9.47
N TRP A 71 -4.24 13.66 -8.42
CA TRP A 71 -3.30 12.55 -8.44
C TRP A 71 -3.65 11.50 -9.50
N ASP A 72 -4.91 11.09 -9.56
CA ASP A 72 -5.34 9.95 -10.37
C ASP A 72 -5.44 10.26 -11.87
N THR A 73 -5.97 11.44 -12.20
CA THR A 73 -6.30 11.78 -13.59
C THR A 73 -5.35 12.79 -14.22
N LYS A 74 -4.44 13.37 -13.41
CA LYS A 74 -3.54 14.47 -13.79
C LYS A 74 -4.28 15.75 -14.23
N LYS A 75 -5.56 15.88 -13.86
CA LYS A 75 -6.36 17.07 -14.12
C LYS A 75 -5.87 18.24 -13.25
N LEU A 76 -5.72 19.42 -13.82
CA LEU A 76 -5.52 20.65 -13.08
C LEU A 76 -6.80 20.99 -12.29
N LEU A 77 -6.72 20.98 -10.96
CA LEU A 77 -7.84 21.33 -10.07
C LEU A 77 -7.88 22.83 -9.77
N GLY A 78 -6.73 23.47 -9.71
CA GLY A 78 -6.61 24.90 -9.42
C GLY A 78 -5.18 25.29 -9.11
N THR A 79 -5.00 26.53 -8.67
CA THR A 79 -3.69 27.09 -8.32
C THR A 79 -3.78 27.70 -6.92
N ILE A 80 -2.82 27.40 -6.06
CA ILE A 80 -2.76 27.89 -4.68
C ILE A 80 -1.48 28.68 -4.42
N LYS A 81 -1.44 29.44 -3.33
CA LYS A 81 -0.25 30.17 -2.93
C LYS A 81 0.86 29.20 -2.52
N GLN A 82 2.07 29.42 -3.07
CA GLN A 82 3.25 28.67 -2.66
C GLN A 82 3.85 29.26 -1.38
N VAL A 83 4.44 28.39 -0.55
CA VAL A 83 5.23 28.82 0.61
C VAL A 83 6.60 29.34 0.16
N SER A 84 7.26 30.12 1.00
CA SER A 84 8.58 30.71 0.67
C SER A 84 9.69 29.68 0.53
N HIS A 85 9.55 28.52 1.15
CA HIS A 85 10.52 27.43 1.09
C HIS A 85 9.80 26.09 1.11
N THR A 86 10.24 25.14 0.26
CA THR A 86 9.77 23.75 0.25
C THR A 86 10.93 22.81 0.54
N TYR A 87 10.63 21.72 1.29
CA TYR A 87 11.61 20.68 1.59
C TYR A 87 11.74 19.67 0.45
N SER A 88 12.90 19.02 0.37
CA SER A 88 13.14 17.92 -0.56
C SER A 88 12.29 16.70 -0.18
N VAL A 89 11.74 16.04 -1.19
CA VAL A 89 10.87 14.85 -1.04
C VAL A 89 11.34 13.73 -1.96
N VAL A 90 11.53 12.56 -1.40
CA VAL A 90 11.84 11.32 -2.12
C VAL A 90 10.66 10.35 -1.93
N GLY A 91 9.90 10.10 -2.99
CA GLY A 91 8.65 9.34 -2.90
C GLY A 91 7.69 9.95 -1.88
N ASN A 92 7.39 9.21 -0.83
CA ASN A 92 6.49 9.62 0.23
C ASN A 92 7.22 10.03 1.54
N MET A 93 8.50 10.38 1.47
CA MET A 93 9.30 10.80 2.62
C MET A 93 10.09 12.06 2.29
N ASN A 94 10.12 13.04 3.22
CA ASN A 94 10.91 14.26 3.05
C ASN A 94 12.25 14.19 3.81
N GLU A 95 13.11 15.19 3.57
CA GLU A 95 14.46 15.30 4.16
C GLU A 95 14.49 15.43 5.70
N HIS A 96 13.35 15.71 6.34
CA HIS A 96 13.17 15.71 7.78
C HIS A 96 12.62 14.40 8.34
N GLN A 97 12.56 13.33 7.52
CA GLN A 97 12.05 12.02 7.86
C GLN A 97 10.52 11.98 8.11
N VAL A 98 9.77 12.99 7.67
CA VAL A 98 8.30 12.92 7.67
C VAL A 98 7.88 12.02 6.52
N SER A 99 7.01 11.06 6.79
CA SER A 99 6.47 10.15 5.78
C SER A 99 4.95 10.08 5.85
N ILE A 100 4.31 10.02 4.68
CA ILE A 100 2.85 9.95 4.55
C ILE A 100 2.47 8.84 3.58
N GLY A 101 1.57 7.95 4.00
CA GLY A 101 0.89 6.97 3.15
C GLY A 101 -0.62 7.10 3.32
N GLU A 102 -1.41 6.51 2.41
CA GLU A 102 -2.86 6.66 2.44
C GLU A 102 -3.62 5.38 2.10
N THR A 103 -4.93 5.39 2.36
CA THR A 103 -5.90 4.47 1.79
C THR A 103 -7.25 5.17 1.62
N THR A 104 -7.74 5.21 0.39
CA THR A 104 -9.06 5.77 0.07
C THR A 104 -10.20 4.88 0.57
N TYR A 105 -11.23 5.45 1.15
CA TYR A 105 -12.49 4.76 1.48
C TYR A 105 -13.70 5.55 0.97
N GLY A 106 -14.81 4.85 0.66
CA GLY A 106 -16.00 5.51 0.12
C GLY A 106 -16.72 6.38 1.15
N GLY A 107 -17.03 5.84 2.31
CA GLY A 107 -17.85 6.51 3.31
C GLY A 107 -19.28 6.77 2.84
N ARG A 108 -19.94 7.79 3.41
CA ARG A 108 -21.27 8.24 2.95
C ARG A 108 -21.16 8.93 1.60
N PRO A 109 -21.89 8.48 0.56
CA PRO A 109 -21.77 9.05 -0.81
C PRO A 109 -22.06 10.54 -0.86
N GLU A 110 -22.97 11.04 -0.03
CA GLU A 110 -23.35 12.46 0.03
C GLU A 110 -22.23 13.37 0.58
N LEU A 111 -21.14 12.81 1.09
CA LEU A 111 -19.98 13.55 1.59
C LEU A 111 -18.85 13.67 0.56
N SER A 112 -18.89 12.89 -0.52
CA SER A 112 -17.90 13.00 -1.60
C SER A 112 -18.04 14.35 -2.31
N ASN A 113 -16.91 14.89 -2.76
CA ASN A 113 -16.87 16.16 -3.48
C ASN A 113 -15.85 16.08 -4.62
N PHE A 114 -16.34 16.09 -5.85
CA PHE A 114 -15.53 16.03 -7.07
C PHE A 114 -15.72 17.27 -7.98
N HIS A 115 -16.32 18.36 -7.45
CA HIS A 115 -16.67 19.53 -8.25
C HIS A 115 -16.27 20.88 -7.65
N SER A 116 -16.10 20.99 -6.34
CA SER A 116 -15.96 22.30 -5.68
C SER A 116 -14.73 22.45 -4.77
N GLY A 117 -13.91 21.44 -4.62
CA GLY A 117 -12.60 21.52 -3.94
C GLY A 117 -11.46 21.59 -4.95
N ILE A 118 -10.28 22.02 -4.52
CA ILE A 118 -9.08 22.04 -5.38
C ILE A 118 -7.89 21.29 -4.77
N VAL A 119 -8.02 20.69 -3.59
CA VAL A 119 -6.97 19.80 -3.02
C VAL A 119 -7.53 18.39 -2.87
N ASP A 120 -6.95 17.45 -3.60
CA ASP A 120 -7.25 16.02 -3.47
C ASP A 120 -6.29 15.35 -2.46
N TYR A 121 -6.50 14.07 -2.19
CA TYR A 121 -5.69 13.31 -1.23
C TYR A 121 -4.20 13.28 -1.60
N GLY A 122 -3.86 13.11 -2.89
CA GLY A 122 -2.48 13.06 -3.36
C GLY A 122 -1.80 14.41 -3.24
N SER A 123 -2.49 15.50 -3.62
CA SER A 123 -1.99 16.87 -3.44
C SER A 123 -1.77 17.21 -1.97
N LEU A 124 -2.65 16.75 -1.06
CA LEU A 124 -2.48 16.93 0.39
C LEU A 124 -1.20 16.29 0.91
N MET A 125 -0.91 15.03 0.49
CA MET A 125 0.33 14.35 0.88
C MET A 125 1.56 15.10 0.37
N TRP A 126 1.59 15.41 -0.92
CA TRP A 126 2.71 16.09 -1.56
C TRP A 126 2.98 17.47 -0.97
N LEU A 127 1.95 18.31 -0.81
CA LEU A 127 2.09 19.64 -0.23
C LEU A 127 2.49 19.60 1.25
N ALA A 128 1.97 18.63 2.03
CA ALA A 128 2.35 18.47 3.42
C ALA A 128 3.81 18.04 3.58
N LEU A 129 4.27 17.07 2.77
CA LEU A 129 5.68 16.64 2.78
C LEU A 129 6.63 17.79 2.43
N GLN A 130 6.27 18.66 1.50
CA GLN A 130 7.08 19.83 1.15
C GLN A 130 7.09 20.95 2.21
N ARG A 131 6.17 20.94 3.19
CA ARG A 131 5.92 22.06 4.10
C ARG A 131 6.05 21.73 5.59
N ALA A 132 6.27 20.47 5.95
CA ALA A 132 6.29 20.01 7.33
C ALA A 132 7.62 19.37 7.72
N LYS A 133 8.08 19.63 8.96
CA LYS A 133 9.25 19.01 9.58
C LYS A 133 8.89 17.91 10.57
N THR A 134 7.62 17.84 10.96
CA THR A 134 7.11 16.85 11.91
C THR A 134 5.76 16.31 11.46
N ALA A 135 5.36 15.17 11.99
CA ALA A 135 4.03 14.60 11.73
C ALA A 135 2.90 15.54 12.14
N ARG A 136 3.05 16.27 13.27
CA ARG A 136 2.08 17.26 13.74
C ARG A 136 1.95 18.46 12.80
N GLU A 137 3.08 18.95 12.28
CA GLU A 137 3.08 20.01 11.27
C GLU A 137 2.41 19.54 9.97
N ALA A 138 2.63 18.28 9.54
CA ALA A 138 1.97 17.72 8.38
C ALA A 138 0.44 17.67 8.55
N ILE A 139 -0.06 17.21 9.70
CA ILE A 139 -1.50 17.23 10.03
C ILE A 139 -2.05 18.65 9.98
N LYS A 140 -1.33 19.63 10.56
CA LYS A 140 -1.73 21.04 10.54
C LYS A 140 -1.78 21.62 9.12
N VAL A 141 -0.80 21.29 8.28
CA VAL A 141 -0.76 21.73 6.87
C VAL A 141 -1.94 21.13 6.11
N ILE A 142 -2.20 19.83 6.25
CA ILE A 142 -3.32 19.14 5.63
C ILE A 142 -4.65 19.81 6.03
N ALA A 143 -4.86 20.03 7.33
CA ALA A 143 -6.06 20.68 7.85
C ALA A 143 -6.25 22.09 7.28
N GLY A 144 -5.19 22.89 7.23
CA GLY A 144 -5.23 24.26 6.69
C GLY A 144 -5.51 24.28 5.18
N LEU A 145 -4.97 23.34 4.41
CA LEU A 145 -5.15 23.28 2.97
C LEU A 145 -6.60 23.02 2.57
N PHE A 146 -7.27 22.03 3.14
CA PHE A 146 -8.67 21.79 2.79
C PHE A 146 -9.63 22.81 3.38
N ASP A 147 -9.31 23.44 4.51
CA ASP A 147 -10.11 24.53 5.07
C ASP A 147 -10.04 25.78 4.17
N GLU A 148 -8.86 26.09 3.62
CA GLU A 148 -8.65 27.26 2.76
C GLU A 148 -9.10 27.03 1.31
N TYR A 149 -8.81 25.85 0.73
CA TYR A 149 -8.97 25.58 -0.69
C TYR A 149 -10.09 24.60 -1.03
N GLY A 150 -10.66 23.90 -0.05
CA GLY A 150 -11.71 22.89 -0.22
C GLY A 150 -11.14 21.54 -0.65
N TYR A 151 -11.69 20.47 -0.05
CA TYR A 151 -11.30 19.09 -0.33
C TYR A 151 -12.04 18.53 -1.54
N TYR A 152 -11.28 17.86 -2.42
CA TYR A 152 -11.76 17.24 -3.65
C TYR A 152 -11.45 15.75 -3.61
N SER A 153 -12.32 14.93 -3.07
CA SER A 153 -12.28 13.45 -3.10
C SER A 153 -13.45 12.85 -2.28
N SER A 154 -13.39 11.54 -2.01
CA SER A 154 -14.22 10.82 -1.04
C SER A 154 -13.58 10.82 0.36
N GLY A 155 -13.53 9.69 1.06
CA GLY A 155 -12.86 9.57 2.35
C GLY A 155 -11.43 9.04 2.23
N GLU A 156 -10.56 9.46 3.16
CA GLU A 156 -9.16 9.05 3.22
C GLU A 156 -8.72 8.72 4.62
N SER A 157 -7.86 7.68 4.72
CA SER A 157 -7.07 7.40 5.92
C SER A 157 -5.61 7.66 5.61
N PHE A 158 -4.96 8.57 6.34
CA PHE A 158 -3.52 8.82 6.25
C PHE A 158 -2.76 8.15 7.38
N SER A 159 -1.65 7.49 7.04
CA SER A 159 -0.55 7.19 7.93
C SER A 159 0.43 8.34 7.89
N ILE A 160 0.71 9.00 9.00
CA ILE A 160 1.64 10.13 9.06
C ILE A 160 2.67 9.82 10.15
N SER A 161 3.95 9.83 9.80
CA SER A 161 5.02 9.58 10.77
C SER A 161 6.16 10.56 10.61
N ASP A 162 6.87 10.78 11.70
CA ASP A 162 8.21 11.35 11.73
C ASP A 162 9.12 10.46 12.58
N LYS A 163 10.36 10.87 12.82
CA LYS A 163 11.34 10.12 13.62
C LYS A 163 10.96 9.88 15.08
N ASN A 164 9.83 10.42 15.57
CA ASN A 164 9.39 10.32 16.97
C ASN A 164 7.98 9.80 17.13
N GLU A 165 7.06 10.15 16.23
CA GLU A 165 5.63 9.91 16.35
C GLU A 165 5.05 9.23 15.14
N VAL A 166 3.95 8.49 15.37
CA VAL A 166 3.16 7.84 14.31
C VAL A 166 1.69 8.18 14.54
N TRP A 167 1.03 8.70 13.53
CA TRP A 167 -0.35 9.15 13.56
C TRP A 167 -1.20 8.42 12.51
N ILE A 168 -2.47 8.16 12.86
CA ILE A 168 -3.51 7.85 11.90
C ILE A 168 -4.46 9.04 11.81
N MET A 169 -4.74 9.52 10.59
CA MET A 169 -5.70 10.59 10.34
C MET A 169 -6.75 10.09 9.36
N GLU A 170 -8.02 10.23 9.71
CA GLU A 170 -9.14 9.90 8.83
C GLU A 170 -9.93 11.16 8.51
N LEU A 171 -10.30 11.33 7.25
CA LEU A 171 -11.04 12.49 6.78
C LEU A 171 -12.04 12.10 5.68
N ILE A 172 -13.08 12.91 5.53
CA ILE A 172 -14.05 12.83 4.44
C ILE A 172 -14.57 14.23 4.13
N GLY A 173 -14.96 14.48 2.90
CA GLY A 173 -15.54 15.76 2.49
C GLY A 173 -16.82 16.12 3.25
N LYS A 174 -17.33 17.31 3.02
CA LYS A 174 -18.63 17.79 3.55
C LYS A 174 -19.75 17.75 2.51
N GLY A 175 -19.47 17.19 1.33
CA GLY A 175 -20.35 17.16 0.18
C GLY A 175 -20.13 18.37 -0.75
N GLU A 176 -20.74 18.30 -1.92
CA GLU A 176 -20.58 19.33 -2.95
C GLU A 176 -20.97 20.73 -2.46
N GLY A 177 -20.21 21.73 -2.91
CA GLY A 177 -20.43 23.14 -2.57
C GLY A 177 -20.03 23.52 -1.14
N GLN A 178 -19.51 22.60 -0.33
CA GLN A 178 -19.05 22.89 1.02
C GLN A 178 -17.52 22.82 1.11
N LYS A 179 -16.92 23.82 1.75
CA LYS A 179 -15.48 23.84 2.02
C LYS A 179 -15.11 23.00 3.23
N GLY A 180 -13.85 22.58 3.27
CA GLY A 180 -13.26 21.84 4.37
C GLY A 180 -13.53 20.34 4.30
N ALA A 181 -13.13 19.66 5.35
CA ALA A 181 -13.37 18.23 5.54
C ALA A 181 -13.79 17.96 7.00
N LEU A 182 -14.42 16.82 7.21
CA LEU A 182 -14.66 16.24 8.53
C LEU A 182 -13.50 15.29 8.80
N TRP A 183 -12.78 15.47 9.88
CA TRP A 183 -11.57 14.71 10.10
C TRP A 183 -11.22 14.52 11.58
N VAL A 184 -10.44 13.50 11.85
CA VAL A 184 -9.84 13.21 13.16
C VAL A 184 -8.46 12.58 12.97
N ALA A 185 -7.48 13.01 13.75
CA ALA A 185 -6.13 12.45 13.79
C ALA A 185 -5.81 11.99 15.21
N LEU A 186 -5.29 10.76 15.34
CA LEU A 186 -4.94 10.15 16.61
C LEU A 186 -3.47 9.74 16.61
N LEU A 187 -2.76 10.09 17.69
CA LEU A 187 -1.42 9.57 17.97
C LEU A 187 -1.52 8.09 18.34
N VAL A 188 -0.83 7.23 17.62
CA VAL A 188 -0.72 5.81 17.96
C VAL A 188 0.14 5.69 19.23
N PRO A 189 -0.36 5.06 20.31
CA PRO A 189 0.42 4.93 21.54
C PRO A 189 1.74 4.20 21.32
N ASP A 190 2.81 4.66 21.98
CA ASP A 190 4.11 4.00 21.86
C ASP A 190 4.07 2.54 22.33
N GLY A 191 4.76 1.66 21.62
CA GLY A 191 4.71 0.21 21.83
C GLY A 191 3.55 -0.50 21.11
N TYR A 192 2.79 0.20 20.27
CA TYR A 192 1.68 -0.37 19.51
C TYR A 192 1.93 -0.32 18.00
N VAL A 193 1.20 -1.18 17.29
CA VAL A 193 1.05 -1.15 15.84
C VAL A 193 -0.39 -0.82 15.47
N CYS A 194 -0.56 -0.15 14.33
CA CYS A 194 -1.86 0.20 13.75
C CYS A 194 -1.86 -0.22 12.27
N ALA A 195 -3.03 -0.27 11.65
CA ALA A 195 -3.17 -0.54 10.22
C ALA A 195 -4.48 0.00 9.69
N HIS A 196 -4.53 0.30 8.40
CA HIS A 196 -5.77 0.61 7.67
C HIS A 196 -5.67 0.17 6.21
N ALA A 197 -6.82 -0.10 5.61
CA ALA A 197 -6.93 -0.63 4.26
C ALA A 197 -8.31 -0.33 3.66
N ASN A 198 -8.52 0.87 3.16
CA ASN A 198 -9.75 1.33 2.48
C ASN A 198 -11.06 1.25 3.30
N GLN A 199 -10.96 1.32 4.61
CA GLN A 199 -12.10 1.45 5.52
C GLN A 199 -11.72 2.35 6.70
N ALA A 200 -12.53 3.34 7.00
CA ALA A 200 -12.32 4.15 8.20
C ALA A 200 -12.43 3.29 9.47
N ARG A 201 -11.50 3.46 10.39
CA ARG A 201 -11.36 2.62 11.59
C ARG A 201 -11.43 3.38 12.91
N ILE A 202 -11.22 4.71 12.89
CA ILE A 202 -11.32 5.53 14.09
C ILE A 202 -12.77 5.53 14.57
N THR A 203 -13.02 4.93 15.74
CA THR A 203 -14.32 4.93 16.40
C THR A 203 -14.42 6.12 17.35
N THR A 204 -14.60 5.88 18.65
CA THR A 204 -14.64 6.95 19.65
C THR A 204 -13.26 7.50 19.94
N PHE A 205 -13.19 8.80 20.17
CA PHE A 205 -11.95 9.51 20.51
C PHE A 205 -12.24 10.56 21.60
N ASN A 206 -11.17 11.04 22.25
CA ASN A 206 -11.30 12.07 23.26
C ASN A 206 -11.53 13.43 22.59
N TYR A 207 -12.79 13.85 22.48
CA TYR A 207 -13.17 15.13 21.91
C TYR A 207 -12.54 16.28 22.68
N GLN A 208 -11.90 17.21 21.97
CA GLN A 208 -11.23 18.40 22.50
C GLN A 208 -11.98 19.66 22.07
N GLU A 209 -12.03 20.69 22.91
CA GLU A 209 -12.65 21.96 22.51
C GLU A 209 -11.83 22.70 21.46
N LYS A 210 -10.49 22.52 21.45
CA LYS A 210 -9.56 23.18 20.53
C LYS A 210 -8.38 22.27 20.19
N ASN A 211 -7.89 22.42 18.98
CA ASN A 211 -6.59 21.90 18.57
C ASN A 211 -5.50 22.88 19.04
N ASP A 212 -4.69 22.45 19.99
CA ASP A 212 -3.49 23.19 20.41
C ASP A 212 -2.27 22.55 19.73
N TRP A 213 -1.92 23.09 18.58
CA TRP A 213 -0.83 22.58 17.73
C TRP A 213 0.56 22.63 18.38
N PHE A 214 0.71 23.39 19.45
CA PHE A 214 1.97 23.58 20.18
C PHE A 214 2.05 22.73 21.46
N ASN A 215 0.96 22.06 21.82
CA ASN A 215 0.90 21.20 22.99
C ASN A 215 1.33 19.78 22.64
N GLU A 216 2.58 19.44 22.95
CA GLU A 216 3.13 18.09 22.69
C GLU A 216 2.37 16.97 23.41
N SER A 217 1.65 17.27 24.49
CA SER A 217 0.84 16.27 25.21
C SER A 217 -0.52 16.00 24.55
N GLN A 218 -0.94 16.79 23.56
CA GLN A 218 -2.18 16.55 22.84
C GLN A 218 -2.00 15.38 21.87
N THR A 219 -2.84 14.35 22.02
CA THR A 219 -2.80 13.11 21.25
C THR A 219 -3.96 12.96 20.27
N VAL A 220 -4.81 13.99 20.18
CA VAL A 220 -6.00 14.03 19.32
C VAL A 220 -6.12 15.40 18.70
N PHE A 221 -6.26 15.43 17.37
CA PHE A 221 -6.69 16.62 16.63
C PHE A 221 -7.93 16.27 15.80
N HIS A 222 -8.82 17.22 15.57
CA HIS A 222 -10.03 16.97 14.78
C HIS A 222 -10.64 18.27 14.23
N ALA A 223 -11.54 18.13 13.26
CA ALA A 223 -12.33 19.24 12.77
C ALA A 223 -13.23 19.81 13.90
N PRO A 224 -13.33 21.13 14.05
CA PRO A 224 -14.13 21.73 15.12
C PRO A 224 -15.62 21.38 15.03
N ASP A 225 -16.11 21.08 13.84
CA ASP A 225 -17.51 20.75 13.56
C ASP A 225 -17.76 19.24 13.35
N VAL A 226 -16.79 18.37 13.64
CA VAL A 226 -16.89 16.92 13.39
C VAL A 226 -18.11 16.24 14.03
N VAL A 227 -18.60 16.71 15.17
CA VAL A 227 -19.81 16.19 15.83
C VAL A 227 -21.04 16.99 15.45
N SER A 228 -20.96 18.33 15.46
CA SER A 228 -22.09 19.21 15.19
C SER A 228 -22.61 19.08 13.76
N PHE A 229 -21.74 18.82 12.77
CA PHE A 229 -22.14 18.53 11.41
C PHE A 229 -23.00 17.26 11.31
N ALA A 230 -22.61 16.17 11.96
CA ALA A 230 -23.39 14.93 11.99
C ALA A 230 -24.78 15.14 12.64
N ARG A 231 -24.85 15.97 13.67
CA ARG A 231 -26.14 16.36 14.30
C ARG A 231 -27.02 17.16 13.37
N ALA A 232 -26.44 18.15 12.68
CA ALA A 232 -27.17 18.97 11.72
C ALA A 232 -27.75 18.14 10.56
N LYS A 233 -27.08 17.07 10.17
CA LYS A 233 -27.55 16.10 9.17
C LYS A 233 -28.53 15.05 9.73
N GLY A 234 -28.77 15.02 11.01
CA GLY A 234 -29.63 14.01 11.66
C GLY A 234 -29.02 12.61 11.76
N TRP A 235 -27.71 12.46 11.54
CA TRP A 235 -27.02 11.17 11.58
C TRP A 235 -26.54 10.77 12.98
N TYR A 236 -26.53 11.73 13.91
CA TYR A 236 -26.08 11.50 15.27
C TYR A 236 -26.84 12.36 16.29
N SER A 237 -27.35 11.76 17.38
CA SER A 237 -28.16 12.44 18.39
C SER A 237 -27.74 12.15 19.84
N VAL A 238 -26.60 11.46 20.03
CA VAL A 238 -26.13 11.01 21.35
C VAL A 238 -25.08 11.99 21.92
N LYS A 239 -24.48 11.68 23.05
CA LYS A 239 -23.45 12.54 23.71
C LYS A 239 -22.14 12.56 22.92
N ASP A 240 -21.46 13.69 22.87
CA ASP A 240 -20.22 13.88 22.12
C ASP A 240 -19.14 12.86 22.44
N LYS A 241 -19.00 12.48 23.70
CA LYS A 241 -18.03 11.47 24.14
C LYS A 241 -18.25 10.06 23.57
N ASP A 242 -19.44 9.79 23.05
CA ASP A 242 -19.84 8.51 22.46
C ASP A 242 -19.84 8.58 20.92
N PHE A 243 -19.39 9.71 20.35
CA PHE A 243 -19.32 9.90 18.91
C PHE A 243 -18.25 8.98 18.30
N SER A 244 -18.65 8.18 17.31
CA SER A 244 -17.78 7.29 16.55
C SER A 244 -17.64 7.81 15.13
N PHE A 245 -16.43 8.28 14.76
CA PHE A 245 -16.17 8.87 13.46
C PHE A 245 -16.53 7.91 12.32
N SER A 246 -15.93 6.72 12.33
CA SER A 246 -16.13 5.75 11.25
C SER A 246 -17.55 5.18 11.20
N ASP A 247 -18.21 4.94 12.35
CA ASP A 247 -19.59 4.43 12.34
C ASP A 247 -20.60 5.47 11.83
N VAL A 248 -20.31 6.76 12.02
CA VAL A 248 -21.19 7.85 11.57
C VAL A 248 -20.92 8.22 10.11
N TYR A 249 -19.66 8.35 9.70
CA TYR A 249 -19.30 8.89 8.38
C TYR A 249 -18.95 7.81 7.34
N ALA A 250 -18.46 6.66 7.78
CA ALA A 250 -18.07 5.54 6.94
C ALA A 250 -18.44 4.20 7.58
N PRO A 251 -19.74 3.90 7.80
CA PRO A 251 -20.16 2.65 8.44
C PRO A 251 -19.58 1.44 7.70
N VAL A 252 -19.07 0.48 8.47
CA VAL A 252 -18.50 -0.72 7.89
C VAL A 252 -19.61 -1.56 7.24
N SER A 253 -19.39 -1.92 5.96
CA SER A 253 -20.23 -2.83 5.19
C SER A 253 -19.59 -4.22 5.12
N PHE A 254 -20.29 -5.20 4.51
CA PHE A 254 -19.69 -6.49 4.15
C PHE A 254 -18.38 -6.30 3.37
N GLY A 255 -18.39 -5.46 2.33
CA GLY A 255 -17.19 -5.16 1.53
C GLY A 255 -16.08 -4.50 2.35
N GLY A 256 -16.44 -3.56 3.23
CA GLY A 256 -15.49 -2.92 4.15
C GLY A 256 -14.84 -3.92 5.12
N ALA A 257 -15.58 -4.91 5.61
CA ALA A 257 -15.04 -5.98 6.43
C ALA A 257 -14.23 -6.98 5.58
N ARG A 258 -14.84 -7.55 4.52
CA ARG A 258 -14.26 -8.65 3.75
C ARG A 258 -13.06 -8.25 2.89
N PHE A 259 -13.13 -7.10 2.22
CA PHE A 259 -12.06 -6.69 1.29
C PHE A 259 -11.04 -5.73 1.93
N CYS A 260 -11.41 -5.08 3.04
CA CYS A 260 -10.58 -4.07 3.68
C CYS A 260 -10.06 -4.53 5.05
N GLU A 261 -10.94 -4.69 6.04
CA GLU A 261 -10.56 -5.11 7.40
C GLU A 261 -9.90 -6.52 7.44
N MET A 262 -10.15 -7.39 6.46
CA MET A 262 -9.48 -8.69 6.32
C MET A 262 -7.95 -8.53 6.19
N ARG A 263 -7.47 -7.53 5.45
CA ARG A 263 -6.03 -7.22 5.31
C ARG A 263 -5.43 -6.75 6.63
N VAL A 264 -6.16 -5.90 7.34
CA VAL A 264 -5.78 -5.45 8.69
C VAL A 264 -5.74 -6.62 9.67
N TRP A 265 -6.76 -7.49 9.62
CA TRP A 265 -6.84 -8.68 10.46
C TRP A 265 -5.67 -9.65 10.20
N SER A 266 -5.31 -9.86 8.96
CA SER A 266 -4.18 -10.73 8.60
C SER A 266 -2.88 -10.22 9.21
N PHE A 267 -2.56 -8.93 9.05
CA PHE A 267 -1.41 -8.32 9.71
C PHE A 267 -1.50 -8.42 11.24
N PHE A 268 -2.64 -8.07 11.83
CA PHE A 268 -2.81 -8.11 13.28
C PHE A 268 -2.68 -9.53 13.85
N LYS A 269 -3.21 -10.55 13.16
CA LYS A 269 -3.09 -11.96 13.52
C LYS A 269 -1.62 -12.43 13.52
N ASP A 270 -0.84 -11.96 12.56
CA ASP A 270 0.55 -12.35 12.41
C ASP A 270 1.46 -11.72 13.49
N VAL A 271 1.13 -10.50 13.93
CA VAL A 271 1.91 -9.81 14.97
C VAL A 271 1.39 -10.07 16.40
N ASN A 272 0.14 -10.55 16.57
CA ASN A 272 -0.44 -10.83 17.87
C ASN A 272 -1.37 -12.05 17.82
N SER A 273 -0.97 -13.12 18.52
CA SER A 273 -1.66 -14.42 18.55
C SER A 273 -3.13 -14.37 19.02
N LYS A 274 -3.55 -13.32 19.75
CA LYS A 274 -4.92 -13.16 20.24
C LYS A 274 -5.89 -12.60 19.19
N MET A 275 -5.40 -12.13 18.05
CA MET A 275 -6.20 -11.48 17.04
C MET A 275 -7.02 -12.43 16.15
N GLY A 276 -6.71 -13.73 16.17
CA GLY A 276 -7.50 -14.76 15.46
C GLY A 276 -8.99 -14.75 15.80
N LYS A 277 -9.38 -14.32 17.01
CA LYS A 277 -10.80 -14.21 17.46
C LYS A 277 -11.66 -13.23 16.64
N TYR A 278 -11.06 -12.38 15.82
CA TYR A 278 -11.76 -11.42 14.97
C TYR A 278 -12.00 -11.92 13.54
N ALA A 279 -11.69 -13.18 13.26
CA ALA A 279 -11.89 -13.80 11.95
C ALA A 279 -13.32 -13.63 11.41
N ASP A 280 -14.34 -13.86 12.26
CA ASP A 280 -15.75 -13.64 11.88
C ASP A 280 -16.01 -12.20 11.40
N TYR A 281 -15.50 -11.20 12.13
CA TYR A 281 -15.65 -9.80 11.73
C TYR A 281 -14.98 -9.53 10.38
N ALA A 282 -13.72 -9.94 10.25
CA ALA A 282 -12.94 -9.76 9.02
C ALA A 282 -13.59 -10.47 7.83
N SER A 283 -14.25 -11.61 8.04
CA SER A 283 -14.99 -12.34 7.00
C SER A 283 -16.30 -11.68 6.54
N GLY A 284 -16.74 -10.61 7.21
CA GLY A 284 -17.96 -9.89 6.86
C GLY A 284 -19.14 -10.10 7.83
N VAL A 285 -18.95 -10.82 8.95
CA VAL A 285 -19.98 -11.00 9.98
C VAL A 285 -20.01 -9.79 10.93
N ILE A 286 -20.77 -8.77 10.57
CA ILE A 286 -20.88 -7.53 11.34
C ILE A 286 -22.02 -7.67 12.34
N LYS A 287 -21.72 -7.45 13.64
CA LYS A 287 -22.72 -7.46 14.73
C LYS A 287 -23.00 -6.00 15.12
N HIS A 288 -24.24 -5.59 14.99
CA HIS A 288 -24.63 -4.23 15.36
C HIS A 288 -24.96 -4.10 16.85
N GLY A 289 -24.64 -2.93 17.41
CA GLY A 289 -24.92 -2.54 18.78
C GLY A 289 -25.95 -1.42 18.85
N LYS A 290 -25.84 -0.58 19.89
CA LYS A 290 -26.65 0.65 20.00
C LYS A 290 -26.27 1.60 18.84
N ASN A 291 -27.24 2.37 18.36
CA ASN A 291 -27.11 3.32 17.26
C ASN A 291 -26.65 2.69 15.93
N GLU A 292 -26.90 1.37 15.74
CA GLU A 292 -26.47 0.59 14.58
C GLU A 292 -24.93 0.52 14.38
N PHE A 293 -24.14 0.91 15.39
CA PHE A 293 -22.69 0.85 15.35
C PHE A 293 -22.19 -0.60 15.42
N ALA A 294 -21.14 -0.90 14.66
CA ALA A 294 -20.52 -2.22 14.66
C ALA A 294 -19.79 -2.48 15.99
N LYS A 295 -20.28 -3.46 16.78
CA LYS A 295 -19.77 -3.75 18.14
C LYS A 295 -18.67 -4.81 18.20
N ASN A 296 -18.43 -5.53 17.13
CA ASN A 296 -17.42 -6.60 17.05
C ASN A 296 -16.17 -6.22 16.22
N ARG A 297 -15.96 -4.92 15.99
CA ARG A 297 -14.77 -4.42 15.29
C ARG A 297 -13.47 -4.81 16.00
N MET A 298 -12.41 -4.93 15.23
CA MET A 298 -11.05 -5.01 15.76
C MET A 298 -10.66 -3.68 16.45
N PRO A 299 -9.79 -3.72 17.46
CA PRO A 299 -9.21 -2.50 18.02
C PRO A 299 -8.45 -1.74 16.93
N LEU A 300 -8.36 -0.41 17.06
CA LEU A 300 -7.67 0.46 16.10
C LEU A 300 -6.17 0.14 16.03
N TRP A 301 -5.57 -0.10 17.19
CA TRP A 301 -4.18 -0.52 17.35
C TRP A 301 -4.06 -1.67 18.35
N ILE A 302 -2.96 -2.40 18.24
CA ILE A 302 -2.68 -3.55 19.11
C ILE A 302 -1.20 -3.53 19.56
N LYS A 303 -0.93 -4.15 20.70
CA LYS A 303 0.44 -4.41 21.13
C LYS A 303 0.92 -5.68 20.46
N PRO A 304 2.02 -5.67 19.70
CA PRO A 304 2.53 -6.89 19.09
C PRO A 304 3.16 -7.83 20.15
N ASP A 305 3.11 -9.14 19.92
CA ASP A 305 3.73 -10.15 20.80
C ASP A 305 5.27 -10.06 20.75
N LYS A 306 5.80 -9.63 19.61
CA LYS A 306 7.23 -9.37 19.36
C LYS A 306 7.39 -8.06 18.61
N LYS A 307 8.50 -7.38 18.83
CA LYS A 307 8.85 -6.16 18.08
C LYS A 307 8.97 -6.46 16.59
N VAL A 308 8.60 -5.49 15.77
CA VAL A 308 8.51 -5.57 14.31
C VAL A 308 9.71 -4.87 13.68
N SER A 309 10.36 -5.50 12.71
CA SER A 309 11.43 -4.92 11.89
C SER A 309 10.89 -4.39 10.55
N ALA A 310 11.71 -3.62 9.82
CA ALA A 310 11.39 -3.24 8.44
C ALA A 310 11.23 -4.47 7.53
N GLN A 311 12.06 -5.50 7.72
CA GLN A 311 12.00 -6.76 6.97
C GLN A 311 10.71 -7.54 7.27
N ASP A 312 10.22 -7.50 8.52
CA ASP A 312 8.90 -8.07 8.85
C ASP A 312 7.78 -7.33 8.10
N LEU A 313 7.83 -6.00 8.04
CA LEU A 313 6.87 -5.21 7.27
C LEU A 313 6.91 -5.55 5.77
N MET A 314 8.11 -5.67 5.17
CA MET A 314 8.26 -6.12 3.78
C MET A 314 7.61 -7.48 3.55
N LYS A 315 7.75 -8.41 4.52
CA LYS A 315 7.09 -9.71 4.47
C LYS A 315 5.56 -9.58 4.56
N TYR A 316 5.03 -8.75 5.49
CA TYR A 316 3.58 -8.57 5.64
C TYR A 316 2.94 -7.88 4.43
N MET A 317 3.69 -7.04 3.71
CA MET A 317 3.23 -6.46 2.45
C MET A 317 3.04 -7.51 1.33
N ARG A 318 3.56 -8.73 1.49
CA ARG A 318 3.46 -9.86 0.55
C ARG A 318 2.35 -10.86 0.88
N ASP A 319 1.53 -10.56 1.88
CA ASP A 319 0.51 -11.48 2.40
C ASP A 319 -0.63 -11.73 1.40
N HIS A 320 -1.03 -13.01 1.29
CA HIS A 320 -2.21 -13.48 0.54
C HIS A 320 -3.12 -14.32 1.43
N LEU A 321 -3.18 -13.99 2.72
CA LEU A 321 -3.97 -14.68 3.75
C LEU A 321 -3.49 -16.11 4.02
N GLU A 322 -2.20 -16.38 3.80
CA GLU A 322 -1.61 -17.70 3.96
C GLU A 322 -1.84 -18.26 5.37
N GLY A 323 -2.15 -19.55 5.43
CA GLY A 323 -2.40 -20.27 6.69
C GLY A 323 -3.72 -19.93 7.38
N THR A 324 -4.66 -19.30 6.66
CA THR A 324 -6.03 -19.05 7.12
C THR A 324 -7.04 -19.81 6.27
N ASP A 325 -8.32 -19.77 6.65
CA ASP A 325 -9.41 -20.34 5.85
C ASP A 325 -9.62 -19.60 4.51
N TRP A 326 -9.00 -18.43 4.35
CA TRP A 326 -9.06 -17.60 3.13
C TRP A 326 -7.74 -17.60 2.36
N ASP A 327 -6.86 -18.57 2.60
CA ASP A 327 -5.58 -18.73 1.89
C ASP A 327 -5.81 -18.83 0.38
N MET A 328 -5.40 -17.78 -0.32
CA MET A 328 -5.67 -17.62 -1.75
C MET A 328 -4.89 -18.61 -2.63
N SER A 329 -3.93 -19.34 -2.09
CA SER A 329 -3.14 -20.35 -2.79
C SER A 329 -3.76 -21.76 -2.72
N LYS A 330 -4.83 -21.97 -1.93
CA LYS A 330 -5.32 -23.32 -1.59
C LYS A 330 -6.65 -23.73 -2.22
N ASP A 331 -7.45 -22.80 -2.70
CA ASP A 331 -8.74 -23.13 -3.31
C ASP A 331 -8.62 -23.45 -4.82
N ILE A 332 -9.73 -23.88 -5.44
CA ILE A 332 -9.78 -24.20 -6.87
C ILE A 332 -9.43 -23.00 -7.77
N GLY A 333 -9.67 -21.76 -7.29
CA GLY A 333 -9.37 -20.53 -8.02
C GLY A 333 -7.87 -20.25 -8.16
N ALA A 334 -7.04 -20.88 -7.32
CA ALA A 334 -5.57 -20.82 -7.42
C ALA A 334 -5.02 -21.64 -8.61
N GLY A 335 -5.85 -22.52 -9.16
CA GLY A 335 -5.45 -23.41 -10.24
C GLY A 335 -4.37 -24.42 -9.84
N PRO A 336 -3.84 -25.18 -10.79
CA PRO A 336 -2.88 -26.25 -10.53
C PRO A 336 -1.54 -25.75 -9.99
N TRP A 337 -1.24 -24.46 -10.14
CA TRP A 337 0.04 -23.86 -9.79
C TRP A 337 -0.02 -22.98 -8.56
N GLU A 338 -1.08 -23.09 -7.75
CA GLU A 338 -1.24 -22.38 -6.46
C GLU A 338 -1.10 -20.86 -6.59
N LEU A 339 -1.59 -20.26 -7.68
CA LEU A 339 -1.51 -18.81 -7.91
C LEU A 339 -2.37 -18.06 -6.89
N PRO A 340 -1.80 -17.20 -6.02
CA PRO A 340 -2.56 -16.53 -4.96
C PRO A 340 -3.27 -15.25 -5.43
N TYR A 341 -3.51 -15.12 -6.71
CA TYR A 341 -4.18 -13.96 -7.31
C TYR A 341 -5.50 -14.33 -7.93
N ARG A 342 -6.41 -13.34 -7.97
CA ARG A 342 -7.70 -13.46 -8.65
C ARG A 342 -7.85 -12.32 -9.65
N TRP A 343 -8.23 -12.68 -10.87
CA TRP A 343 -8.53 -11.69 -11.90
C TRP A 343 -9.81 -10.95 -11.57
N ARG A 344 -9.87 -9.68 -11.92
CA ARG A 344 -11.06 -8.84 -11.73
C ARG A 344 -12.20 -9.27 -12.65
N PRO A 345 -13.48 -9.10 -12.25
CA PRO A 345 -13.96 -8.39 -11.04
C PRO A 345 -13.82 -9.21 -9.76
N LEU A 346 -13.86 -8.52 -8.58
CA LEU A 346 -13.84 -9.19 -7.27
C LEU A 346 -15.12 -9.96 -6.97
N THR A 347 -16.24 -9.55 -7.54
CA THR A 347 -17.54 -10.20 -7.34
C THR A 347 -18.08 -10.71 -8.65
N TRP A 348 -18.80 -11.83 -8.60
CA TRP A 348 -19.50 -12.44 -9.76
C TRP A 348 -20.80 -13.07 -9.32
N GLU A 349 -21.69 -13.37 -10.27
CA GLU A 349 -22.99 -13.98 -10.01
C GLU A 349 -23.09 -15.34 -10.68
N VAL A 350 -23.60 -16.33 -9.95
CA VAL A 350 -23.98 -17.65 -10.46
C VAL A 350 -25.34 -18.02 -9.90
N ASP A 351 -26.29 -18.42 -10.74
CA ASP A 351 -27.65 -18.81 -10.36
C ASP A 351 -28.34 -17.79 -9.43
N SER A 352 -28.19 -16.51 -9.73
CA SER A 352 -28.73 -15.37 -8.96
C SER A 352 -28.15 -15.21 -7.54
N VAL A 353 -27.03 -15.86 -7.26
CA VAL A 353 -26.27 -15.69 -6.00
C VAL A 353 -24.96 -14.98 -6.31
N VAL A 354 -24.68 -13.88 -5.57
CA VAL A 354 -23.46 -13.12 -5.71
C VAL A 354 -22.37 -13.73 -4.83
N TYR A 355 -21.23 -13.98 -5.42
CA TYR A 355 -20.01 -14.48 -4.79
C TYR A 355 -18.89 -13.45 -4.85
N CYS A 356 -17.82 -13.64 -4.09
CA CYS A 356 -16.64 -12.78 -4.14
C CYS A 356 -15.33 -13.58 -4.06
N ASN A 357 -14.28 -13.00 -4.64
CA ASN A 357 -12.91 -13.39 -4.41
C ASN A 357 -12.37 -12.68 -3.17
N GLU A 358 -11.28 -13.19 -2.61
CA GLU A 358 -10.52 -12.49 -1.59
C GLU A 358 -9.76 -11.27 -2.18
N ARG A 359 -9.48 -10.30 -1.30
CA ARG A 359 -8.60 -9.18 -1.57
C ARG A 359 -7.48 -9.17 -0.52
N ALA A 360 -6.33 -9.68 -0.89
CA ALA A 360 -5.15 -9.75 -0.02
C ALA A 360 -4.37 -8.43 0.01
N THR A 361 -3.34 -8.33 0.85
CA THR A 361 -2.42 -7.19 0.90
C THR A 361 -1.61 -7.10 -0.39
N ALA A 362 -0.92 -8.17 -0.77
CA ALA A 362 -0.25 -8.21 -2.06
C ALA A 362 -1.24 -8.44 -3.21
N THR A 363 -1.06 -7.72 -4.30
CA THR A 363 -1.93 -7.80 -5.46
C THR A 363 -1.18 -7.44 -6.76
N GLN A 364 -1.62 -8.04 -7.86
CA GLN A 364 -1.08 -7.79 -9.19
C GLN A 364 -1.33 -6.36 -9.74
N GLN A 365 -2.12 -5.55 -9.06
CA GLN A 365 -2.44 -4.19 -9.47
C GLN A 365 -1.64 -3.13 -8.71
N THR A 366 -0.65 -3.53 -7.93
CA THR A 366 0.23 -2.59 -7.22
C THR A 366 1.09 -1.84 -8.23
N GLY A 367 1.04 -0.51 -8.22
CA GLY A 367 1.97 0.32 -8.98
C GLY A 367 3.31 0.41 -8.28
N PHE A 368 3.28 0.78 -6.99
CA PHE A 368 4.45 0.81 -6.12
C PHE A 368 4.08 0.50 -4.67
N SER A 369 5.07 0.09 -3.91
CA SER A 369 4.93 -0.05 -2.46
C SER A 369 6.19 0.37 -1.73
N PHE A 370 6.05 0.73 -0.45
CA PHE A 370 7.20 1.10 0.36
C PHE A 370 7.05 0.71 1.83
N VAL A 371 8.19 0.66 2.51
CA VAL A 371 8.32 0.73 3.95
C VAL A 371 9.17 1.96 4.25
N SER A 372 8.64 2.98 4.91
CA SER A 372 9.46 4.09 5.40
C SER A 372 9.94 3.80 6.82
N GLN A 373 11.20 4.12 7.09
CA GLN A 373 11.85 3.93 8.39
C GLN A 373 12.52 5.22 8.81
N SER A 374 12.06 5.83 9.90
CA SER A 374 12.58 7.09 10.42
C SER A 374 13.31 6.87 11.75
N ARG A 375 14.56 7.36 11.85
CA ARG A 375 15.52 7.03 12.90
C ARG A 375 16.09 8.30 13.54
N ASN A 376 15.68 8.61 14.77
CA ASN A 376 16.00 9.85 15.45
C ASN A 376 17.45 9.94 15.98
N TRP A 377 18.24 8.87 15.92
CA TRP A 377 19.64 8.84 16.37
C TRP A 377 20.66 9.16 15.27
N LEU A 378 20.18 9.46 14.08
CA LEU A 378 20.98 9.87 12.93
C LEU A 378 20.61 11.29 12.47
N PRO A 379 21.52 12.01 11.80
CA PRO A 379 21.18 13.26 11.11
C PRO A 379 20.01 13.06 10.15
N ASP A 380 19.14 14.06 10.02
CA ASP A 380 17.89 13.92 9.25
C ASP A 380 18.07 13.37 7.85
N PRO A 381 19.02 13.82 7.00
CA PRO A 381 19.17 13.29 5.64
C PRO A 381 19.58 11.81 5.58
N ILE A 382 20.16 11.28 6.67
CA ILE A 382 20.64 9.89 6.77
C ILE A 382 19.65 9.05 7.57
N GLY A 383 18.90 9.67 8.48
CA GLY A 383 18.00 8.98 9.42
C GLY A 383 16.80 8.33 8.74
N GLY A 384 16.29 8.90 7.67
CA GLY A 384 15.16 8.35 6.91
C GLY A 384 15.61 7.42 5.80
N ILE A 385 15.01 6.22 5.74
CA ILE A 385 15.12 5.32 4.60
C ILE A 385 13.71 5.04 4.07
N HIS A 386 13.52 5.33 2.82
CA HIS A 386 12.34 4.96 2.04
C HIS A 386 12.68 3.67 1.27
N TRP A 387 12.37 2.51 1.88
CA TRP A 387 12.50 1.21 1.23
C TRP A 387 11.44 1.10 0.15
N PHE A 388 11.82 1.36 -1.09
CA PHE A 388 10.90 1.53 -2.22
C PHE A 388 10.93 0.33 -3.17
N SER A 389 9.77 -0.01 -3.73
CA SER A 389 9.63 -1.02 -4.77
C SER A 389 8.54 -0.62 -5.76
N VAL A 390 8.61 -1.15 -6.96
CA VAL A 390 7.60 -1.03 -8.01
C VAL A 390 6.98 -2.39 -8.30
N ASP A 391 5.75 -2.37 -8.89
CA ASP A 391 4.98 -3.55 -9.23
C ASP A 391 4.55 -4.38 -7.99
N ASP A 392 4.13 -5.61 -8.19
CA ASP A 392 3.62 -6.54 -7.19
C ASP A 392 4.60 -6.76 -6.02
N ALA A 393 4.19 -6.37 -4.81
CA ALA A 393 5.00 -6.50 -3.60
C ALA A 393 5.50 -7.93 -3.34
N ASN A 394 4.77 -8.95 -3.82
CA ASN A 394 5.14 -10.35 -3.64
C ASN A 394 6.41 -10.74 -4.38
N THR A 395 6.62 -10.22 -5.58
CA THR A 395 7.74 -10.59 -6.47
C THR A 395 8.81 -9.51 -6.58
N THR A 396 8.65 -8.36 -5.94
CA THR A 396 9.60 -7.24 -5.97
C THR A 396 10.60 -7.28 -4.82
N VAL A 397 11.60 -6.38 -4.85
CA VAL A 397 12.60 -6.14 -3.79
C VAL A 397 12.51 -4.71 -3.32
N TYR A 398 12.51 -4.50 -2.01
CA TYR A 398 12.51 -3.18 -1.40
C TYR A 398 13.93 -2.61 -1.38
N THR A 399 14.14 -1.53 -2.14
CA THR A 399 15.44 -0.90 -2.35
C THR A 399 15.62 0.31 -1.42
N PRO A 400 16.78 0.48 -0.76
CA PRO A 400 16.98 1.57 0.20
C PRO A 400 17.22 2.91 -0.51
N MET A 401 16.26 3.84 -0.41
CA MET A 401 16.37 5.23 -0.83
C MET A 401 16.47 6.10 0.42
N TYR A 402 17.63 6.70 0.68
CA TYR A 402 17.77 7.63 1.79
C TYR A 402 16.98 8.92 1.53
N CYS A 403 16.35 9.48 2.55
CA CYS A 403 15.51 10.67 2.37
C CYS A 403 16.30 11.95 1.99
N GLY A 404 17.61 11.97 2.21
CA GLY A 404 18.50 13.07 1.84
C GLY A 404 19.13 12.95 0.46
N ILE A 405 18.78 11.97 -0.38
CA ILE A 405 19.34 11.85 -1.72
C ILE A 405 18.91 13.01 -2.63
N THR A 406 19.76 13.38 -3.58
CA THR A 406 19.55 14.52 -4.49
C THR A 406 19.15 14.12 -5.91
N LYS A 407 19.05 12.84 -6.18
CA LYS A 407 18.52 12.26 -7.42
C LYS A 407 18.05 10.83 -7.16
N VAL A 408 17.15 10.35 -7.99
CA VAL A 408 16.67 8.96 -8.00
C VAL A 408 17.26 8.19 -9.18
N PRO A 409 17.25 6.84 -9.15
CA PRO A 409 17.67 6.04 -10.31
C PRO A 409 16.81 6.37 -11.53
N GLU A 410 17.39 6.50 -12.69
CA GLU A 410 16.66 6.87 -13.92
C GLU A 410 15.57 5.86 -14.27
N SER A 411 15.83 4.56 -14.04
CA SER A 411 14.86 3.50 -14.28
C SER A 411 13.61 3.56 -13.38
N TYR A 412 13.68 4.27 -12.26
CA TYR A 412 12.55 4.51 -11.35
C TYR A 412 11.94 5.91 -11.47
N ALA A 413 12.62 6.83 -12.19
CA ALA A 413 12.24 8.23 -12.21
C ALA A 413 10.92 8.47 -12.95
N VAL A 414 10.20 9.52 -12.53
CA VAL A 414 8.99 9.98 -13.21
C VAL A 414 9.30 10.33 -14.67
N GLY A 415 8.46 9.84 -15.58
CA GLY A 415 8.56 10.11 -17.01
C GLY A 415 9.45 9.13 -17.78
N ASN A 416 9.91 8.04 -17.17
CA ASN A 416 10.69 7.00 -17.85
C ASN A 416 9.85 5.99 -18.65
N GLY A 417 8.51 6.05 -18.53
CA GLY A 417 7.57 5.15 -19.21
C GLY A 417 6.12 5.38 -18.82
N ASP A 418 5.25 4.50 -19.26
CA ASP A 418 3.82 4.46 -18.95
C ASP A 418 3.27 3.01 -19.05
N LEU A 419 2.00 2.81 -18.69
CA LEU A 419 1.35 1.49 -18.77
C LEU A 419 1.04 1.02 -20.20
N LEU A 420 1.21 1.85 -21.21
CA LEU A 420 0.83 1.56 -22.60
C LEU A 420 2.04 1.19 -23.46
N THR A 421 3.26 1.42 -22.96
CA THR A 421 4.50 1.22 -23.72
C THR A 421 5.51 0.46 -22.89
N PHE A 422 5.77 -0.81 -23.25
CA PHE A 422 6.79 -1.63 -22.60
C PHE A 422 8.19 -1.08 -22.82
N SER A 423 9.03 -1.05 -21.77
CA SER A 423 10.43 -0.65 -21.85
C SER A 423 11.29 -1.47 -20.89
N TRP A 424 12.44 -1.97 -21.38
CA TRP A 424 13.46 -2.60 -20.54
C TRP A 424 14.27 -1.58 -19.70
N ASP A 425 14.16 -0.30 -20.00
CA ASP A 425 14.86 0.77 -19.27
C ASP A 425 14.06 1.24 -18.05
N ALA A 426 12.80 0.80 -17.92
CA ALA A 426 11.92 1.14 -16.82
C ALA A 426 11.83 0.00 -15.79
N ALA A 427 12.16 0.30 -14.54
CA ALA A 427 12.10 -0.67 -13.43
C ALA A 427 10.73 -1.33 -13.34
N PHE A 428 9.63 -0.55 -13.43
CA PHE A 428 8.27 -1.10 -13.40
C PHE A 428 8.09 -2.25 -14.40
N TRP A 429 8.49 -2.07 -15.65
CA TRP A 429 8.31 -3.11 -16.67
C TRP A 429 9.24 -4.31 -16.48
N VAL A 430 10.46 -4.11 -15.97
CA VAL A 430 11.37 -5.21 -15.64
C VAL A 430 10.78 -6.08 -14.53
N PHE A 431 10.26 -5.45 -13.46
CA PHE A 431 9.62 -6.17 -12.36
C PHE A 431 8.30 -6.82 -12.79
N ASN A 432 7.46 -6.11 -13.55
CA ASN A 432 6.21 -6.62 -14.08
C ASN A 432 6.38 -7.81 -15.02
N PHE A 433 7.45 -7.85 -15.82
CA PHE A 433 7.80 -9.01 -16.64
C PHE A 433 8.08 -10.25 -15.77
N VAL A 434 8.86 -10.10 -14.70
CA VAL A 434 9.17 -11.21 -13.78
C VAL A 434 7.92 -11.69 -13.07
N SER A 435 7.08 -10.78 -12.56
CA SER A 435 5.86 -11.13 -11.84
C SER A 435 4.85 -11.83 -12.75
N ASN A 436 4.55 -11.28 -13.93
CA ASN A 436 3.60 -11.89 -14.86
C ASN A 436 4.08 -13.24 -15.40
N TRP A 437 5.38 -13.40 -15.62
CA TRP A 437 5.93 -14.70 -16.00
C TRP A 437 5.77 -15.71 -14.85
N THR A 438 6.08 -15.29 -13.62
CA THR A 438 5.91 -16.11 -12.41
C THR A 438 4.47 -16.58 -12.21
N TYR A 439 3.46 -15.75 -12.53
CA TYR A 439 2.03 -16.12 -12.40
C TYR A 439 1.67 -17.33 -13.26
N SER A 440 2.34 -17.56 -14.38
CA SER A 440 2.04 -18.67 -15.28
C SER A 440 2.26 -20.04 -14.64
N ARG A 441 3.21 -20.19 -13.73
CA ARG A 441 3.54 -21.41 -12.98
C ARG A 441 4.06 -21.09 -11.58
N TYR A 442 3.25 -20.39 -10.81
CA TYR A 442 3.61 -19.74 -9.56
C TYR A 442 4.34 -20.66 -8.56
N SER A 443 3.80 -21.85 -8.25
CA SER A 443 4.39 -22.75 -7.23
C SER A 443 5.81 -23.24 -7.55
N TYR A 444 6.23 -23.18 -8.79
CA TYR A 444 7.61 -23.46 -9.22
C TYR A 444 8.46 -22.20 -9.27
N MET A 445 8.05 -21.19 -10.01
CA MET A 445 8.86 -20.01 -10.32
C MET A 445 9.08 -19.11 -9.12
N ILE A 446 8.11 -18.99 -8.22
CA ILE A 446 8.23 -18.18 -7.02
C ILE A 446 9.43 -18.59 -6.13
N LYS A 447 9.82 -19.85 -6.18
CA LYS A 447 10.98 -20.36 -5.42
C LYS A 447 12.28 -19.72 -5.90
N ASP A 448 12.48 -19.63 -7.22
CA ASP A 448 13.66 -18.99 -7.80
C ASP A 448 13.64 -17.47 -7.53
N VAL A 449 12.47 -16.82 -7.68
CA VAL A 449 12.28 -15.41 -7.32
C VAL A 449 12.64 -15.16 -5.85
N ARG A 450 12.15 -16.00 -4.92
CA ARG A 450 12.43 -15.86 -3.48
C ARG A 450 13.91 -15.95 -3.15
N VAL A 451 14.66 -16.83 -3.80
CA VAL A 451 16.12 -16.96 -3.59
C VAL A 451 16.83 -15.63 -3.89
N LYS A 452 16.54 -15.01 -5.01
CA LYS A 452 17.11 -13.71 -5.39
C LYS A 452 16.61 -12.58 -4.50
N GLN A 453 15.30 -12.49 -4.27
CA GLN A 453 14.66 -11.49 -3.41
C GLN A 453 15.28 -11.47 -2.01
N GLN A 454 15.34 -12.64 -1.36
CA GLN A 454 15.91 -12.76 -0.01
C GLN A 454 17.40 -12.43 0.05
N ALA A 455 18.16 -12.78 -0.99
CA ALA A 455 19.58 -12.45 -1.07
C ALA A 455 19.80 -10.93 -1.11
N PHE A 456 19.01 -10.20 -1.91
CA PHE A 456 19.10 -8.75 -1.99
C PHE A 456 18.67 -8.07 -0.70
N GLU A 457 17.52 -8.42 -0.15
CA GLU A 457 17.00 -7.78 1.07
C GLU A 457 17.89 -8.07 2.28
N LYS A 458 18.43 -9.28 2.38
CA LYS A 458 19.45 -9.60 3.39
C LYS A 458 20.70 -8.74 3.23
N LYS A 459 21.25 -8.65 2.01
CA LYS A 459 22.40 -7.80 1.71
C LYS A 459 22.15 -6.33 2.09
N TYR A 460 20.98 -5.80 1.78
CA TYR A 460 20.64 -4.43 2.10
C TYR A 460 20.50 -4.21 3.61
N ALA A 461 19.87 -5.14 4.33
CA ALA A 461 19.75 -5.08 5.79
C ALA A 461 21.13 -5.14 6.49
N GLU A 462 22.04 -5.97 6.01
CA GLU A 462 23.41 -6.09 6.54
C GLU A 462 24.29 -4.86 6.21
N LEU A 463 24.10 -4.24 5.04
CA LEU A 463 24.89 -3.09 4.63
C LEU A 463 24.40 -1.78 5.26
N THR A 464 23.11 -1.63 5.55
CA THR A 464 22.54 -0.38 6.07
C THR A 464 23.29 0.18 7.28
N PRO A 465 23.62 -0.58 8.34
CA PRO A 465 24.39 -0.03 9.46
C PRO A 465 25.80 0.44 9.07
N VAL A 466 26.42 -0.19 8.08
CA VAL A 466 27.75 0.18 7.59
C VAL A 466 27.69 1.49 6.82
N ILE A 467 26.71 1.63 5.94
CA ILE A 467 26.46 2.84 5.16
C ILE A 467 26.10 4.02 6.09
N ASP A 468 25.21 3.78 7.07
CA ASP A 468 24.82 4.77 8.08
C ASP A 468 26.03 5.32 8.85
N ASN A 469 26.92 4.46 9.32
CA ASN A 469 28.11 4.86 10.04
C ASN A 469 29.09 5.65 9.17
N ALA A 470 29.31 5.24 7.93
CA ALA A 470 30.13 5.96 6.98
C ALA A 470 29.53 7.33 6.65
N ALA A 471 28.24 7.38 6.32
CA ALA A 471 27.51 8.62 6.03
C ALA A 471 27.51 9.57 7.23
N LYS A 472 27.25 9.08 8.45
CA LYS A 472 27.30 9.90 9.68
C LYS A 472 28.69 10.50 9.91
N THR A 473 29.75 9.72 9.68
CA THR A 473 31.14 10.20 9.82
C THR A 473 31.45 11.27 8.78
N LEU A 474 31.06 11.06 7.54
CA LEU A 474 31.20 12.06 6.47
C LEU A 474 30.39 13.32 6.76
N TYR A 475 29.15 13.18 7.24
CA TYR A 475 28.25 14.30 7.55
C TYR A 475 28.83 15.23 8.61
N ALA A 476 29.49 14.67 9.60
CA ALA A 476 30.17 15.47 10.64
C ALA A 476 31.35 16.29 10.11
N GLN A 477 31.94 15.89 8.97
CA GLN A 477 33.09 16.56 8.34
C GLN A 477 32.68 17.45 7.17
N ASN A 478 31.82 16.93 6.32
CA ASN A 478 31.30 17.57 5.12
C ASN A 478 29.90 17.00 4.79
N PRO A 479 28.82 17.73 5.13
CA PRO A 479 27.45 17.30 4.86
C PRO A 479 27.15 17.02 3.38
N GLU A 480 27.70 17.82 2.45
CA GLU A 480 27.49 17.66 1.01
C GLU A 480 28.07 16.34 0.51
N LEU A 481 29.29 16.00 0.97
CA LEU A 481 29.93 14.72 0.61
C LEU A 481 29.15 13.51 1.17
N ALA A 482 28.57 13.63 2.36
CA ALA A 482 27.70 12.58 2.92
C ALA A 482 26.45 12.38 2.07
N ILE A 483 25.81 13.46 1.64
CA ILE A 483 24.64 13.42 0.76
C ILE A 483 24.98 12.81 -0.60
N GLU A 484 26.12 13.19 -1.20
CA GLU A 484 26.62 12.58 -2.42
C GLU A 484 26.86 11.07 -2.25
N PHE A 485 27.46 10.67 -1.13
CA PHE A 485 27.74 9.26 -0.81
C PHE A 485 26.45 8.43 -0.72
N ILE A 486 25.43 8.85 0.05
CA ILE A 486 24.16 8.13 0.17
C ILE A 486 23.35 8.16 -1.13
N THR A 487 23.45 9.23 -1.92
CA THR A 487 22.82 9.34 -3.24
C THR A 487 23.41 8.30 -4.19
N ASN A 488 24.75 8.24 -4.29
CA ASN A 488 25.43 7.27 -5.15
C ASN A 488 25.16 5.82 -4.68
N TYR A 489 25.11 5.58 -3.37
CA TYR A 489 24.74 4.26 -2.84
C TYR A 489 23.32 3.85 -3.25
N SER A 490 22.31 4.70 -3.03
CA SER A 490 20.91 4.39 -3.37
C SER A 490 20.74 4.16 -4.87
N VAL A 491 21.29 5.05 -5.70
CA VAL A 491 21.19 4.97 -7.17
C VAL A 491 21.85 3.71 -7.71
N ASN A 492 23.10 3.44 -7.32
CA ASN A 492 23.84 2.27 -7.80
C ASN A 492 23.20 0.96 -7.33
N THR A 493 22.71 0.92 -6.09
CA THR A 493 22.01 -0.23 -5.52
C THR A 493 20.76 -0.58 -6.33
N ALA A 494 19.97 0.42 -6.69
CA ALA A 494 18.77 0.24 -7.50
C ALA A 494 19.08 -0.18 -8.94
N ASN A 495 20.07 0.45 -9.58
CA ASN A 495 20.47 0.10 -10.95
C ASN A 495 20.94 -1.37 -11.02
N ASN A 496 21.83 -1.78 -10.10
CA ASN A 496 22.29 -3.17 -10.03
C ASN A 496 21.13 -4.16 -9.82
N LEU A 497 20.13 -3.78 -9.02
CA LEU A 497 18.95 -4.61 -8.81
C LEU A 497 18.12 -4.77 -10.08
N VAL A 498 17.91 -3.70 -10.85
CA VAL A 498 17.14 -3.75 -12.10
C VAL A 498 17.83 -4.65 -13.13
N ASP A 499 19.16 -4.56 -13.26
CA ASP A 499 19.94 -5.44 -14.12
C ASP A 499 19.80 -6.91 -13.72
N ASP A 500 20.03 -7.22 -12.44
CA ASP A 500 19.87 -8.58 -11.90
C ASP A 500 18.43 -9.12 -12.03
N TRP A 501 17.42 -8.23 -11.93
CA TRP A 501 16.01 -8.63 -12.06
C TRP A 501 15.62 -8.94 -13.50
N ARG A 502 16.18 -8.20 -14.44
CA ARG A 502 16.07 -8.51 -15.88
C ARG A 502 16.67 -9.89 -16.18
N GLU A 503 17.91 -10.16 -15.69
CA GLU A 503 18.54 -11.47 -15.83
C GLU A 503 17.70 -12.59 -15.19
N LEU A 504 17.06 -12.34 -14.04
CA LEU A 504 16.14 -13.29 -13.43
C LEU A 504 14.96 -13.60 -14.35
N GLY A 505 14.38 -12.59 -15.01
CA GLY A 505 13.30 -12.78 -15.98
C GLY A 505 13.72 -13.67 -17.16
N GLU A 506 14.89 -13.43 -17.72
CA GLU A 506 15.49 -14.24 -18.79
C GLU A 506 15.79 -15.68 -18.33
N PHE A 507 16.28 -15.84 -17.10
CA PHE A 507 16.49 -17.16 -16.48
C PHE A 507 15.18 -17.91 -16.29
N LEU A 508 14.12 -17.29 -15.76
CA LEU A 508 12.81 -17.91 -15.58
C LEU A 508 12.21 -18.33 -16.92
N LEU A 509 12.28 -17.49 -17.94
CA LEU A 509 11.82 -17.83 -19.28
C LEU A 509 12.57 -19.05 -19.80
N THR A 510 13.90 -19.06 -19.68
CA THR A 510 14.75 -20.15 -20.16
C THR A 510 14.47 -21.45 -19.42
N LYS A 511 14.38 -21.43 -18.08
CA LYS A 511 14.21 -22.62 -17.23
C LYS A 511 12.85 -23.31 -17.44
N TYR A 512 11.79 -22.49 -17.58
CA TYR A 512 10.41 -22.97 -17.55
C TYR A 512 9.68 -22.92 -18.91
N ILE A 513 10.39 -22.71 -19.99
CA ILE A 513 9.81 -22.67 -21.35
C ILE A 513 9.03 -23.95 -21.66
N ASP A 514 7.89 -23.81 -22.35
CA ASP A 514 7.04 -24.91 -22.84
C ASP A 514 6.52 -25.86 -21.74
N GLY A 515 6.43 -25.37 -20.50
CA GLY A 515 5.95 -26.17 -19.37
C GLY A 515 6.96 -27.18 -18.83
N ASN A 516 8.17 -27.20 -19.34
CA ASN A 516 9.28 -28.01 -18.84
C ASN A 516 9.99 -27.34 -17.67
N ILE A 517 10.83 -28.09 -16.94
CA ILE A 517 11.78 -27.55 -15.96
C ILE A 517 13.17 -28.04 -16.35
N LYS A 518 14.04 -27.13 -16.82
CA LYS A 518 15.44 -27.48 -17.11
C LYS A 518 16.19 -27.80 -15.84
N LYS A 519 16.99 -28.85 -15.89
CA LYS A 519 17.86 -29.30 -14.79
C LYS A 519 19.05 -28.36 -14.63
N GLU A 520 19.43 -28.11 -13.38
CA GLU A 520 20.56 -27.29 -13.03
C GLU A 520 21.54 -28.06 -12.16
N LYS A 521 22.81 -27.81 -12.39
CA LYS A 521 23.92 -28.24 -11.54
C LYS A 521 24.90 -27.09 -11.39
N GLU A 522 25.22 -26.77 -10.13
CA GLU A 522 26.19 -25.69 -9.80
C GLU A 522 25.85 -24.32 -10.45
N GLY A 523 24.55 -23.97 -10.53
CA GLY A 523 24.09 -22.71 -11.11
C GLY A 523 24.08 -22.65 -12.63
N MET A 524 24.33 -23.78 -13.34
CA MET A 524 24.28 -23.88 -14.78
C MET A 524 23.25 -24.91 -15.25
N PHE A 525 22.61 -24.66 -16.38
CA PHE A 525 21.75 -25.68 -16.99
C PHE A 525 22.56 -26.89 -17.46
N GLU A 526 22.10 -28.09 -17.13
CA GLU A 526 22.77 -29.33 -17.48
C GLU A 526 22.80 -29.55 -18.99
N ARG A 527 23.94 -30.11 -19.44
CA ARG A 527 24.17 -30.48 -20.83
C ARG A 527 24.61 -31.94 -20.92
N THR A 528 24.31 -32.56 -22.05
CA THR A 528 24.87 -33.86 -22.41
C THR A 528 26.38 -33.76 -22.65
N ALA A 529 27.06 -34.89 -22.77
CA ALA A 529 28.50 -34.93 -23.09
C ALA A 529 28.84 -34.28 -24.42
N THR A 530 27.89 -34.11 -25.33
CA THR A 530 28.05 -33.47 -26.65
C THR A 530 27.61 -32.01 -26.66
N GLY A 531 27.30 -31.42 -25.47
CA GLY A 531 26.93 -30.00 -25.32
C GLY A 531 25.48 -29.67 -25.56
N TYR A 532 24.61 -30.62 -25.92
CA TYR A 532 23.17 -30.40 -26.02
C TYR A 532 22.52 -30.23 -24.66
N PRO A 533 21.39 -29.52 -24.56
CA PRO A 533 20.61 -29.48 -23.31
C PRO A 533 20.25 -30.88 -22.82
N ALA A 534 20.42 -31.15 -21.54
CA ALA A 534 19.90 -32.38 -20.92
C ALA A 534 18.39 -32.41 -21.00
N GLY A 535 17.78 -33.61 -21.01
CA GLY A 535 16.33 -33.76 -21.00
C GLY A 535 15.71 -33.05 -19.78
N PRO A 536 14.74 -32.16 -19.99
CA PRO A 536 14.09 -31.44 -18.91
C PRO A 536 13.14 -32.37 -18.13
N ASP A 537 12.79 -31.95 -16.92
CA ASP A 537 11.69 -32.56 -16.18
C ASP A 537 10.33 -32.07 -16.74
N GLN A 538 9.37 -32.99 -16.78
CA GLN A 538 8.00 -32.72 -17.22
C GLN A 538 7.01 -33.11 -16.11
N PRO A 539 6.86 -32.26 -15.06
CA PRO A 539 6.12 -32.65 -13.86
C PRO A 539 4.61 -32.78 -14.08
N GLY A 540 4.07 -32.27 -15.20
CA GLY A 540 2.64 -32.30 -15.46
C GLY A 540 1.85 -31.47 -14.45
N TYR A 541 0.60 -31.85 -14.23
CA TYR A 541 -0.27 -31.25 -13.23
C TYR A 541 -0.25 -32.06 -11.92
N PRO A 542 -0.49 -31.43 -10.75
CA PRO A 542 -0.59 -32.15 -9.49
C PRO A 542 -1.81 -33.08 -9.45
N ASP A 543 -1.72 -34.19 -8.72
CA ASP A 543 -2.74 -35.24 -8.65
C ASP A 543 -4.14 -34.74 -8.30
N TRP A 544 -4.24 -33.76 -7.38
CA TRP A 544 -5.53 -33.20 -6.98
C TRP A 544 -6.22 -32.48 -8.15
N TRP A 545 -5.46 -31.79 -9.01
CA TRP A 545 -5.98 -31.12 -10.19
C TRP A 545 -6.40 -32.14 -11.26
N LEU A 546 -5.59 -33.17 -11.46
CA LEU A 546 -5.94 -34.28 -12.38
C LEU A 546 -7.26 -34.97 -11.97
N LYS A 547 -7.50 -35.15 -10.66
CA LYS A 547 -8.78 -35.65 -10.16
C LYS A 547 -9.94 -34.73 -10.56
N LYS A 548 -9.77 -33.40 -10.40
CA LYS A 548 -10.78 -32.42 -10.84
C LYS A 548 -11.04 -32.45 -12.36
N VAL A 549 -9.98 -32.58 -13.15
CA VAL A 549 -10.11 -32.73 -14.59
C VAL A 549 -10.92 -34.00 -14.96
N VAL A 550 -10.67 -35.14 -14.29
CA VAL A 550 -11.41 -36.37 -14.49
C VAL A 550 -12.89 -36.22 -14.07
N GLU A 551 -13.17 -35.63 -12.90
CA GLU A 551 -14.53 -35.37 -12.41
C GLU A 551 -15.39 -34.59 -13.41
N THR A 552 -14.81 -33.67 -14.17
CA THR A 552 -15.52 -32.81 -15.13
C THR A 552 -15.52 -33.37 -16.57
N SER A 553 -14.80 -34.46 -16.82
CA SER A 553 -14.53 -34.95 -18.18
C SER A 553 -15.59 -35.87 -18.76
N ASN A 554 -16.52 -36.41 -17.97
CA ASN A 554 -17.47 -37.45 -18.35
C ASN A 554 -16.80 -38.66 -19.01
N GLY A 555 -15.62 -39.09 -18.50
CA GLY A 555 -14.86 -40.23 -19.04
C GLY A 555 -14.09 -39.95 -20.32
N LYS A 556 -14.11 -38.71 -20.83
CA LYS A 556 -13.49 -38.32 -22.12
C LYS A 556 -11.99 -38.60 -22.18
N PHE A 557 -11.30 -38.57 -21.07
CA PHE A 557 -9.84 -38.74 -20.99
C PHE A 557 -9.42 -40.17 -20.59
N GLU A 558 -10.37 -41.11 -20.46
CA GLU A 558 -10.06 -42.50 -20.16
C GLU A 558 -9.34 -43.16 -21.33
N VAL A 559 -8.18 -43.73 -21.11
CA VAL A 559 -7.43 -44.48 -22.10
C VAL A 559 -8.03 -45.87 -22.22
N LYS A 560 -8.54 -46.21 -23.40
CA LYS A 560 -9.09 -47.53 -23.74
C LYS A 560 -8.02 -48.35 -24.46
N GLY A 561 -7.27 -49.15 -23.72
CA GLY A 561 -6.20 -49.97 -24.25
C GLY A 561 -4.82 -49.60 -23.70
N ALA A 562 -3.76 -50.13 -24.34
CA ALA A 562 -2.40 -49.76 -23.91
C ALA A 562 -2.08 -48.31 -24.29
N ALA A 563 -1.67 -47.51 -23.31
CA ALA A 563 -1.07 -46.22 -23.58
C ALA A 563 0.31 -46.44 -24.20
N HIS A 564 0.63 -45.73 -25.28
CA HIS A 564 1.93 -45.83 -25.94
C HIS A 564 3.05 -45.27 -25.07
#